data_3f738ea984609c7c7b49d5526c02624f
#
_entry.id   3f738ea984609c7c7b49d5526c02624f
#
_cell.length_a   1.000
_cell.length_b   1.000
_cell.length_c   1.000
_cell.angle_alpha   90.00
_cell.angle_beta   90.00
_cell.angle_gamma   90.00
#
_symmetry.space_group_name_H-M   'P 1'
#
loop_
_entity.id
_entity.type
_entity.pdbx_description
1 polymer ?
#
loop_
_entity_poly.entity_id
_entity_poly.type
_entity_poly.pdbx_seq_one_letter_code
_entity_poly.pdbx_strand_id
1 'polypeptide(L)'
;MIRYTGRFKWLGLVAVPISALATGLLIYFRHPGTPVGYIVMTQSFSAFSCGTLVMAEQLAAMSAVPHNEVAVVLALEGLFTSIGGSIGQSIAGAIWTNLMPGKLLEYLPVEEKGNVSEIYGSLDVQLSYPVGSVARDAIIRAYGYVQRRMLIAGVCFMPLALGCVLLWRNIDVKGQQTRGVVF
;
A
#
# COMPACT_ATOMS: atom_id res chain seq x y z
N MET A 1 -6.79 0.78 -22.98
CA MET A 1 -5.89 1.95 -23.14
C MET A 1 -4.59 1.55 -23.81
N ILE A 2 -3.83 0.59 -23.33
CA ILE A 2 -2.54 0.14 -23.92
C ILE A 2 -2.69 -0.26 -25.40
N ARG A 3 -3.78 -0.94 -25.76
CA ARG A 3 -4.09 -1.33 -27.15
C ARG A 3 -4.22 -0.13 -28.11
N TYR A 4 -4.62 1.04 -27.61
CA TYR A 4 -4.77 2.26 -28.43
C TYR A 4 -3.50 3.12 -28.43
N THR A 5 -2.86 3.30 -27.28
CA THR A 5 -1.68 4.16 -27.11
C THR A 5 -0.36 3.46 -27.42
N GLY A 6 -0.28 2.13 -27.22
CA GLY A 6 0.96 1.35 -27.39
C GLY A 6 2.04 1.68 -26.36
N ARG A 7 1.78 2.57 -25.41
CA ARG A 7 2.77 3.10 -24.47
C ARG A 7 2.33 2.89 -23.03
N PHE A 8 3.04 2.03 -22.30
CA PHE A 8 2.76 1.71 -20.89
C PHE A 8 3.29 2.78 -19.91
N LYS A 9 4.33 3.53 -20.28
CA LYS A 9 4.93 4.56 -19.42
C LYS A 9 3.92 5.60 -18.94
N TRP A 10 3.00 6.03 -19.80
CA TRP A 10 1.95 6.98 -19.43
C TRP A 10 1.00 6.45 -18.37
N LEU A 11 0.74 5.15 -18.37
CA LEU A 11 -0.08 4.51 -17.33
C LEU A 11 0.61 4.59 -15.97
N GLY A 12 1.91 4.29 -15.91
CA GLY A 12 2.69 4.44 -14.69
C GLY A 12 2.73 5.89 -14.19
N LEU A 13 2.97 6.85 -15.10
CA LEU A 13 3.02 8.28 -14.76
C LEU A 13 1.70 8.84 -14.23
N VAL A 14 0.57 8.29 -14.63
CA VAL A 14 -0.77 8.68 -14.14
C VAL A 14 -1.11 7.91 -12.86
N ALA A 15 -0.78 6.63 -12.79
CA ALA A 15 -1.14 5.77 -11.66
C ALA A 15 -0.40 6.15 -10.37
N VAL A 16 0.90 6.52 -10.43
CA VAL A 16 1.65 6.91 -9.22
C VAL A 16 1.06 8.14 -8.53
N PRO A 17 0.78 9.26 -9.21
CA PRO A 17 0.11 10.40 -8.58
C PRO A 17 -1.28 10.08 -8.04
N ILE A 18 -2.07 9.25 -8.74
CA ILE A 18 -3.39 8.83 -8.26
C ILE A 18 -3.25 7.99 -6.99
N SER A 19 -2.28 7.08 -6.94
CA SER A 19 -1.99 6.30 -5.74
C SER A 19 -1.56 7.20 -4.56
N ALA A 20 -0.71 8.20 -4.82
CA ALA A 20 -0.29 9.17 -3.82
C ALA A 20 -1.47 10.01 -3.30
N LEU A 21 -2.35 10.46 -4.20
CA LEU A 21 -3.58 11.17 -3.83
C LEU A 21 -4.51 10.29 -3.01
N ALA A 22 -4.75 9.05 -3.43
CA ALA A 22 -5.62 8.11 -2.72
C ALA A 22 -5.09 7.82 -1.31
N THR A 23 -3.77 7.61 -1.17
CA THR A 23 -3.15 7.39 0.14
C THR A 23 -3.17 8.67 0.99
N GLY A 24 -2.97 9.83 0.40
CA GLY A 24 -3.10 11.13 1.08
C GLY A 24 -4.51 11.37 1.60
N LEU A 25 -5.54 11.09 0.79
CA LEU A 25 -6.93 11.14 1.20
C LEU A 25 -7.24 10.12 2.32
N LEU A 26 -6.64 8.93 2.24
CA LEU A 26 -6.79 7.92 3.29
C LEU A 26 -6.20 8.41 4.62
N ILE A 27 -5.08 9.12 4.61
CA ILE A 27 -4.50 9.77 5.81
C ILE A 27 -5.47 10.79 6.38
N TYR A 28 -6.13 11.57 5.51
CA TYR A 28 -7.09 12.59 5.91
C TYR A 28 -8.37 12.00 6.50
N PHE A 29 -8.96 10.98 5.86
CA PHE A 29 -10.21 10.38 6.29
C PHE A 29 -10.08 9.35 7.42
N ARG A 30 -8.85 8.91 7.77
CA ARG A 30 -8.64 7.91 8.81
C ARG A 30 -8.66 8.53 10.21
N HIS A 31 -9.78 9.14 10.55
CA HIS A 31 -10.07 9.68 11.88
C HIS A 31 -11.22 8.90 12.55
N PRO A 32 -11.20 8.78 13.89
CA PRO A 32 -12.35 8.28 14.62
C PRO A 32 -13.60 9.12 14.29
N GLY A 33 -14.71 8.45 13.93
CA GLY A 33 -15.96 9.11 13.57
C GLY A 33 -16.18 9.39 12.08
N THR A 34 -15.17 9.15 11.22
CA THR A 34 -15.37 9.28 9.77
C THR A 34 -16.29 8.16 9.25
N PRO A 35 -17.30 8.46 8.43
CA PRO A 35 -18.14 7.45 7.79
C PRO A 35 -17.31 6.45 6.99
N VAL A 36 -17.57 5.17 7.18
CA VAL A 36 -16.82 4.06 6.54
C VAL A 36 -16.80 4.18 5.01
N GLY A 37 -17.82 4.76 4.41
CA GLY A 37 -17.93 4.97 2.96
C GLY A 37 -16.76 5.74 2.37
N TYR A 38 -16.25 6.78 3.04
CA TYR A 38 -15.08 7.53 2.57
C TYR A 38 -13.80 6.70 2.61
N ILE A 39 -13.64 5.85 3.63
CA ILE A 39 -12.49 4.95 3.75
C ILE A 39 -12.54 3.91 2.63
N VAL A 40 -13.70 3.30 2.38
CA VAL A 40 -13.89 2.32 1.30
C VAL A 40 -13.63 2.95 -0.06
N MET A 41 -14.13 4.15 -0.30
CA MET A 41 -13.90 4.88 -1.55
C MET A 41 -12.40 5.12 -1.81
N THR A 42 -11.68 5.66 -0.83
CA THR A 42 -10.24 5.93 -0.95
C THR A 42 -9.43 4.65 -1.12
N GLN A 43 -9.82 3.58 -0.43
CA GLN A 43 -9.19 2.27 -0.57
C GLN A 43 -9.41 1.67 -1.97
N SER A 44 -10.61 1.84 -2.54
CA SER A 44 -10.92 1.39 -3.91
C SER A 44 -10.08 2.14 -4.95
N PHE A 45 -9.91 3.45 -4.81
CA PHE A 45 -9.02 4.24 -5.68
C PHE A 45 -7.56 3.79 -5.55
N SER A 46 -7.10 3.53 -4.34
CA SER A 46 -5.75 3.03 -4.10
C SER A 46 -5.53 1.66 -4.75
N ALA A 47 -6.47 0.73 -4.58
CA ALA A 47 -6.41 -0.60 -5.17
C ALA A 47 -6.40 -0.57 -6.71
N PHE A 48 -7.25 0.27 -7.32
CA PHE A 48 -7.29 0.45 -8.77
C PHE A 48 -5.97 1.00 -9.31
N SER A 49 -5.40 2.00 -8.65
CA SER A 49 -4.13 2.60 -9.02
C SER A 49 -2.97 1.60 -8.90
N CYS A 50 -2.93 0.85 -7.78
CA CYS A 50 -1.92 -0.17 -7.54
C CYS A 50 -1.98 -1.29 -8.58
N GLY A 51 -3.20 -1.80 -8.90
CA GLY A 51 -3.38 -2.81 -9.94
C GLY A 51 -2.94 -2.32 -11.33
N THR A 52 -3.18 -1.05 -11.65
CA THR A 52 -2.71 -0.44 -12.90
C THR A 52 -1.17 -0.37 -12.95
N LEU A 53 -0.51 -0.04 -11.82
CA LEU A 53 0.95 -0.02 -11.73
C LEU A 53 1.57 -1.39 -11.94
N VAL A 54 1.05 -2.43 -11.28
CA VAL A 54 1.53 -3.80 -11.43
C VAL A 54 1.45 -4.25 -12.89
N MET A 55 0.32 -3.99 -13.56
CA MET A 55 0.18 -4.34 -14.99
C MET A 55 1.14 -3.56 -15.87
N ALA A 56 1.38 -2.27 -15.59
CA ALA A 56 2.31 -1.46 -16.35
C ALA A 56 3.76 -1.93 -16.17
N GLU A 57 4.13 -2.34 -14.97
CA GLU A 57 5.44 -2.84 -14.60
C GLU A 57 5.74 -4.18 -15.29
N GLN A 58 4.81 -5.14 -15.22
CA GLN A 58 4.92 -6.43 -15.88
C GLN A 58 5.05 -6.28 -17.40
N LEU A 59 4.25 -5.40 -18.01
CA LEU A 59 4.36 -5.12 -19.45
C LEU A 59 5.69 -4.47 -19.80
N ALA A 60 6.20 -3.56 -18.96
CA ALA A 60 7.51 -2.96 -19.15
C ALA A 60 8.63 -4.01 -19.12
N ALA A 61 8.58 -4.90 -18.13
CA ALA A 61 9.54 -5.98 -17.95
C ALA A 61 9.51 -6.98 -19.15
N MET A 62 8.31 -7.44 -19.52
CA MET A 62 8.14 -8.36 -20.67
C MET A 62 8.54 -7.75 -22.01
N SER A 63 8.33 -6.45 -22.21
CA SER A 63 8.67 -5.78 -23.47
C SER A 63 10.18 -5.52 -23.66
N ALA A 64 10.95 -5.65 -22.58
CA ALA A 64 12.39 -5.37 -22.59
C ALA A 64 13.25 -6.58 -23.03
N VAL A 65 12.66 -7.78 -23.08
CA VAL A 65 13.39 -9.05 -23.33
C VAL A 65 12.75 -9.88 -24.44
N PRO A 66 13.52 -10.77 -25.10
CA PRO A 66 12.98 -11.71 -26.07
C PRO A 66 12.05 -12.73 -25.39
N HIS A 67 11.16 -13.33 -26.17
CA HIS A 67 10.08 -14.19 -25.65
C HIS A 67 10.55 -15.39 -24.81
N ASN A 68 11.70 -15.94 -25.11
CA ASN A 68 12.30 -17.06 -24.37
C ASN A 68 12.80 -16.67 -22.96
N GLU A 69 12.99 -15.38 -22.69
CA GLU A 69 13.49 -14.87 -21.40
C GLU A 69 12.40 -14.23 -20.51
N VAL A 70 11.17 -14.12 -21.03
CA VAL A 70 10.04 -13.49 -20.31
C VAL A 70 9.80 -14.13 -18.94
N ALA A 71 9.86 -15.47 -18.86
CA ALA A 71 9.67 -16.18 -17.60
C ALA A 71 10.74 -15.83 -16.56
N VAL A 72 11.99 -15.68 -16.98
CA VAL A 72 13.12 -15.32 -16.10
C VAL A 72 12.94 -13.89 -15.57
N VAL A 73 12.56 -12.96 -16.42
CA VAL A 73 12.36 -11.56 -16.04
C VAL A 73 11.20 -11.40 -15.08
N LEU A 74 10.08 -12.10 -15.32
CA LEU A 74 8.94 -12.09 -14.37
C LEU A 74 9.32 -12.73 -13.02
N ALA A 75 10.14 -13.76 -13.01
CA ALA A 75 10.65 -14.34 -11.76
C ALA A 75 11.54 -13.36 -11.00
N LEU A 76 12.41 -12.62 -11.69
CA LEU A 76 13.24 -11.57 -11.10
C LEU A 76 12.37 -10.41 -10.56
N GLU A 77 11.36 -9.97 -11.30
CA GLU A 77 10.40 -8.97 -10.83
C GLU A 77 9.72 -9.41 -9.54
N GLY A 78 9.23 -10.66 -9.50
CA GLY A 78 8.64 -11.25 -8.30
C GLY A 78 9.59 -11.29 -7.11
N LEU A 79 10.88 -11.57 -7.35
CA LEU A 79 11.91 -11.52 -6.31
C LEU A 79 12.08 -10.10 -5.74
N PHE A 80 12.25 -9.11 -6.59
CA PHE A 80 12.38 -7.71 -6.16
C PHE A 80 11.13 -7.20 -5.45
N THR A 81 9.93 -7.56 -5.92
CA THR A 81 8.66 -7.26 -5.27
C THR A 81 8.58 -7.87 -3.87
N SER A 82 9.01 -9.12 -3.70
CA SER A 82 9.06 -9.79 -2.40
C SER A 82 10.03 -9.14 -1.43
N ILE A 83 11.22 -8.75 -1.91
CA ILE A 83 12.21 -8.01 -1.11
C ILE A 83 11.65 -6.65 -0.68
N GLY A 84 11.09 -5.88 -1.61
CA GLY A 84 10.47 -4.59 -1.32
C GLY A 84 9.30 -4.71 -0.35
N GLY A 85 8.45 -5.72 -0.52
CA GLY A 85 7.35 -6.03 0.38
C GLY A 85 7.83 -6.35 1.80
N SER A 86 8.88 -7.16 1.93
CA SER A 86 9.48 -7.50 3.23
C SER A 86 10.07 -6.28 3.95
N ILE A 87 10.74 -5.40 3.22
CA ILE A 87 11.25 -4.12 3.76
C ILE A 87 10.08 -3.25 4.25
N GLY A 88 9.03 -3.11 3.43
CA GLY A 88 7.84 -2.33 3.79
C GLY A 88 7.13 -2.89 5.02
N GLN A 89 6.97 -4.20 5.13
CA GLN A 89 6.39 -4.86 6.29
C GLN A 89 7.25 -4.69 7.55
N SER A 90 8.57 -4.76 7.42
CA SER A 90 9.49 -4.52 8.55
C SER A 90 9.38 -3.09 9.09
N ILE A 91 9.30 -2.09 8.20
CA ILE A 91 9.11 -0.69 8.59
C ILE A 91 7.75 -0.51 9.28
N ALA A 92 6.69 -1.06 8.70
CA ALA A 92 5.35 -0.99 9.26
C ALA A 92 5.28 -1.69 10.63
N GLY A 93 5.87 -2.88 10.75
CA GLY A 93 5.98 -3.62 12.00
C GLY A 93 6.75 -2.85 13.07
N ALA A 94 7.88 -2.23 12.71
CA ALA A 94 8.66 -1.39 13.64
C ALA A 94 7.86 -0.19 14.14
N ILE A 95 7.12 0.50 13.26
CA ILE A 95 6.23 1.61 13.65
C ILE A 95 5.15 1.10 14.61
N TRP A 96 4.53 -0.04 14.29
CA TRP A 96 3.48 -0.64 15.11
C TRP A 96 3.97 -1.03 16.50
N THR A 97 5.03 -1.81 16.57
CA THR A 97 5.56 -2.34 17.86
C THR A 97 6.10 -1.25 18.76
N ASN A 98 6.69 -0.19 18.21
CA ASN A 98 7.24 0.89 19.00
C ASN A 98 6.20 1.95 19.42
N LEU A 99 5.21 2.23 18.58
CA LEU A 99 4.27 3.33 18.88
C LEU A 99 2.99 2.85 19.56
N MET A 100 2.50 1.65 19.25
CA MET A 100 1.20 1.18 19.73
C MET A 100 1.12 1.05 21.26
N PRO A 101 2.10 0.41 21.96
CA PRO A 101 2.06 0.29 23.41
C PRO A 101 2.10 1.64 24.10
N GLY A 102 2.96 2.55 23.63
CA GLY A 102 3.06 3.90 24.17
C GLY A 102 1.78 4.71 24.01
N LYS A 103 1.11 4.59 22.86
CA LYS A 103 -0.16 5.30 22.63
C LYS A 103 -1.34 4.69 23.38
N LEU A 104 -1.34 3.40 23.62
CA LEU A 104 -2.30 2.76 24.51
C LEU A 104 -2.13 3.25 25.94
N LEU A 105 -0.89 3.31 26.47
CA LEU A 105 -0.59 3.87 27.80
C LEU A 105 -0.99 5.35 27.93
N GLU A 106 -0.89 6.13 26.86
CA GLU A 106 -1.25 7.54 26.86
C GLU A 106 -2.76 7.78 26.89
N TYR A 107 -3.52 7.00 26.10
CA TYR A 107 -4.95 7.23 25.88
C TYR A 107 -5.88 6.44 26.80
N LEU A 108 -5.43 5.29 27.32
CA LEU A 108 -6.23 4.47 28.21
C LEU A 108 -6.46 5.14 29.57
N PRO A 109 -7.64 4.97 30.18
CA PRO A 109 -7.91 5.36 31.56
C PRO A 109 -6.90 4.71 32.52
N VAL A 110 -6.66 5.37 33.64
CA VAL A 110 -5.67 4.95 34.65
C VAL A 110 -5.96 3.53 35.13
N GLU A 111 -7.25 3.17 35.26
CA GLU A 111 -7.72 1.86 35.73
C GLU A 111 -7.34 0.71 34.79
N GLU A 112 -7.27 0.97 33.48
CA GLU A 112 -7.00 -0.04 32.43
C GLU A 112 -5.52 -0.07 31.99
N LYS A 113 -4.68 0.84 32.51
CA LYS A 113 -3.25 0.88 32.17
C LYS A 113 -2.48 -0.39 32.55
N GLY A 114 -2.95 -1.12 33.56
CA GLY A 114 -2.39 -2.41 33.96
C GLY A 114 -2.57 -3.50 32.89
N ASN A 115 -3.61 -3.38 32.06
CA ASN A 115 -4.00 -4.39 31.08
C ASN A 115 -3.47 -4.10 29.66
N VAL A 116 -2.60 -3.09 29.49
CA VAL A 116 -2.08 -2.68 28.16
C VAL A 116 -1.43 -3.85 27.43
N SER A 117 -0.72 -4.72 28.11
CA SER A 117 -0.07 -5.91 27.53
C SER A 117 -1.08 -6.87 26.93
N GLU A 118 -2.18 -7.14 27.64
CA GLU A 118 -3.27 -8.01 27.14
C GLU A 118 -4.04 -7.34 26.00
N ILE A 119 -4.35 -6.05 26.15
CA ILE A 119 -5.05 -5.27 25.11
C ILE A 119 -4.20 -5.22 23.83
N TYR A 120 -2.88 -5.07 23.95
CA TYR A 120 -1.98 -5.08 22.80
C TYR A 120 -1.89 -6.47 22.13
N GLY A 121 -1.83 -7.53 22.92
CA GLY A 121 -1.59 -8.89 22.46
C GLY A 121 -2.81 -9.63 21.91
N SER A 122 -4.04 -9.23 22.31
CA SER A 122 -5.26 -9.95 21.98
C SER A 122 -6.35 -9.05 21.43
N LEU A 123 -6.80 -9.37 20.20
CA LEU A 123 -7.96 -8.71 19.58
C LEU A 123 -9.25 -9.00 20.34
N ASP A 124 -9.40 -10.20 20.87
CA ASP A 124 -10.60 -10.60 21.63
C ASP A 124 -10.78 -9.75 22.88
N VAL A 125 -9.69 -9.46 23.60
CA VAL A 125 -9.70 -8.55 24.75
C VAL A 125 -10.10 -7.14 24.33
N GLN A 126 -9.60 -6.64 23.20
CA GLN A 126 -10.01 -5.33 22.68
C GLN A 126 -11.50 -5.29 22.32
N LEU A 127 -12.04 -6.37 21.77
CA LEU A 127 -13.44 -6.46 21.35
C LEU A 127 -14.38 -6.69 22.55
N SER A 128 -13.90 -7.15 23.69
CA SER A 128 -14.70 -7.31 24.92
C SER A 128 -15.15 -5.97 25.50
N TYR A 129 -14.44 -4.89 25.22
CA TYR A 129 -14.84 -3.56 25.63
C TYR A 129 -16.07 -3.09 24.83
N PRO A 130 -17.17 -2.65 25.49
CA PRO A 130 -18.37 -2.20 24.79
C PRO A 130 -18.10 -0.99 23.89
N VAL A 131 -18.79 -0.95 22.75
CA VAL A 131 -18.72 0.20 21.83
C VAL A 131 -19.22 1.46 22.55
N GLY A 132 -18.46 2.54 22.52
CA GLY A 132 -18.76 3.79 23.22
C GLY A 132 -18.19 3.86 24.64
N SER A 133 -17.50 2.82 25.13
CA SER A 133 -16.75 2.92 26.39
C SER A 133 -15.48 3.77 26.21
N VAL A 134 -15.07 4.46 27.27
CA VAL A 134 -13.86 5.32 27.26
C VAL A 134 -12.62 4.49 26.86
N ALA A 135 -12.51 3.25 27.33
CA ALA A 135 -11.42 2.35 26.97
C ALA A 135 -11.45 1.97 25.48
N ARG A 136 -12.63 1.66 24.93
CA ARG A 136 -12.78 1.34 23.50
C ARG A 136 -12.42 2.51 22.61
N ASP A 137 -12.86 3.71 22.95
CA ASP A 137 -12.54 4.93 22.21
C ASP A 137 -11.06 5.27 22.28
N ALA A 138 -10.40 5.02 23.42
CA ALA A 138 -8.96 5.16 23.58
C ALA A 138 -8.18 4.19 22.67
N ILE A 139 -8.61 2.93 22.59
CA ILE A 139 -8.04 1.93 21.70
C ILE A 139 -8.19 2.36 20.23
N ILE A 140 -9.38 2.79 19.81
CA ILE A 140 -9.64 3.25 18.44
C ILE A 140 -8.76 4.46 18.09
N ARG A 141 -8.58 5.40 19.01
CA ARG A 141 -7.67 6.56 18.80
C ARG A 141 -6.21 6.13 18.66
N ALA A 142 -5.74 5.20 19.48
CA ALA A 142 -4.39 4.65 19.39
C ALA A 142 -4.14 3.99 18.03
N TYR A 143 -5.08 3.14 17.58
CA TYR A 143 -5.05 2.53 16.26
C TYR A 143 -5.01 3.57 15.13
N GLY A 144 -5.90 4.55 15.18
CA GLY A 144 -5.95 5.63 14.18
C GLY A 144 -4.64 6.40 14.08
N TYR A 145 -4.03 6.72 15.23
CA TYR A 145 -2.75 7.41 15.27
C TYR A 145 -1.63 6.59 14.63
N VAL A 146 -1.46 5.33 15.05
CA VAL A 146 -0.36 4.47 14.56
C VAL A 146 -0.53 4.17 13.06
N GLN A 147 -1.74 3.83 12.62
CA GLN A 147 -2.01 3.57 11.20
C GLN A 147 -1.75 4.80 10.33
N ARG A 148 -2.09 5.99 10.82
CA ARG A 148 -1.77 7.24 10.13
C ARG A 148 -0.26 7.42 9.95
N ARG A 149 0.55 7.09 10.97
CA ARG A 149 2.03 7.14 10.88
C ARG A 149 2.57 6.15 9.84
N MET A 150 2.00 4.94 9.80
CA MET A 150 2.36 3.95 8.78
C MET A 150 2.03 4.43 7.35
N LEU A 151 0.86 5.05 7.15
CA LEU A 151 0.46 5.63 5.87
C LEU A 151 1.39 6.78 5.45
N ILE A 152 1.78 7.65 6.38
CA ILE A 152 2.75 8.73 6.11
C ILE A 152 4.09 8.15 5.67
N ALA A 153 4.60 7.12 6.37
CA ALA A 153 5.82 6.43 5.96
C ALA A 153 5.70 5.87 4.53
N GLY A 154 4.56 5.25 4.20
CA GLY A 154 4.28 4.74 2.84
C GLY A 154 4.29 5.84 1.78
N VAL A 155 3.67 6.99 2.06
CA VAL A 155 3.64 8.13 1.12
C VAL A 155 5.04 8.70 0.87
N CYS A 156 5.95 8.66 1.85
CA CYS A 156 7.33 9.12 1.68
C CYS A 156 8.10 8.33 0.60
N PHE A 157 7.69 7.10 0.28
CA PHE A 157 8.28 6.31 -0.81
C PHE A 157 7.68 6.60 -2.20
N MET A 158 6.55 7.31 -2.29
CA MET A 158 5.91 7.63 -3.57
C MET A 158 6.77 8.50 -4.50
N PRO A 159 7.51 9.53 -4.03
CA PRO A 159 8.43 10.27 -4.89
C PRO A 159 9.52 9.40 -5.50
N LEU A 160 10.02 8.41 -4.75
CA LEU A 160 10.99 7.43 -5.26
C LEU A 160 10.38 6.58 -6.38
N ALA A 161 9.17 6.07 -6.16
CA ALA A 161 8.43 5.32 -7.17
C ALA A 161 8.19 6.16 -8.44
N LEU A 162 7.82 7.44 -8.30
CA LEU A 162 7.67 8.34 -9.44
C LEU A 162 8.98 8.54 -10.19
N GLY A 163 10.10 8.73 -9.47
CA GLY A 163 11.43 8.81 -10.03
C GLY A 163 11.80 7.58 -10.86
N CYS A 164 11.53 6.39 -10.33
CA CYS A 164 11.75 5.13 -11.05
C CYS A 164 10.91 5.03 -12.33
N VAL A 165 9.63 5.40 -12.29
CA VAL A 165 8.75 5.41 -13.48
C VAL A 165 9.20 6.43 -14.53
N LEU A 166 9.73 7.57 -14.11
CA LEU A 166 10.31 8.56 -15.03
C LEU A 166 11.53 8.01 -15.79
N LEU A 167 12.33 7.17 -15.15
CA LEU A 167 13.48 6.51 -15.76
C LEU A 167 13.11 5.37 -16.73
N TRP A 168 11.86 4.89 -16.71
CA TRP A 168 11.44 3.83 -17.64
C TRP A 168 11.62 4.25 -19.10
N ARG A 169 12.20 3.34 -19.88
CA ARG A 169 12.30 3.52 -21.33
C ARG A 169 10.90 3.41 -21.96
N ASN A 170 10.55 4.40 -22.78
CA ASN A 170 9.26 4.41 -23.46
C ASN A 170 9.31 3.50 -24.70
N ILE A 171 8.96 2.21 -24.53
CA ILE A 171 8.94 1.22 -25.61
C ILE A 171 7.52 1.16 -26.18
N ASP A 172 7.40 1.17 -27.52
CA ASP A 172 6.12 1.01 -28.20
C ASP A 172 5.81 -0.48 -28.34
N VAL A 173 4.76 -0.93 -27.69
CA VAL A 173 4.35 -2.35 -27.64
C VAL A 173 3.51 -2.74 -28.86
N LYS A 174 3.05 -1.77 -29.68
CA LYS A 174 2.23 -2.06 -30.89
C LYS A 174 2.97 -2.84 -31.97
N GLY A 175 4.30 -2.72 -32.05
CA GLY A 175 5.13 -3.39 -33.03
C GLY A 175 5.62 -4.78 -32.63
N GLN A 176 5.49 -5.13 -31.36
CA GLN A 176 5.90 -6.41 -30.79
C GLN A 176 4.75 -7.43 -30.79
N GLN A 177 4.06 -7.59 -31.90
CA GLN A 177 3.23 -8.78 -32.06
C GLN A 177 4.18 -9.97 -32.04
N THR A 178 4.03 -10.82 -31.03
CA THR A 178 4.60 -12.15 -31.02
C THR A 178 4.25 -12.83 -32.34
N ARG A 179 5.19 -12.87 -33.27
CA ARG A 179 5.19 -13.85 -34.37
C ARG A 179 5.45 -15.21 -33.70
N GLY A 180 4.46 -15.71 -32.99
CA GLY A 180 4.40 -17.10 -32.63
C GLY A 180 4.26 -17.86 -33.91
N VAL A 181 5.32 -18.53 -34.31
CA VAL A 181 5.22 -19.62 -35.28
C VAL A 181 4.38 -20.67 -34.57
N VAL A 182 3.12 -20.76 -34.97
CA VAL A 182 2.24 -21.87 -34.59
C VAL A 182 2.72 -23.04 -35.46
N PHE A 183 3.39 -24.01 -34.84
CA PHE A 183 3.56 -25.32 -35.42
C PHE A 183 2.34 -26.14 -35.14
#